data_0b323dac1a71441429a9a7850e736a63
#
_entry.id   0b323dac1a71441429a9a7850e736a63
#
_cell.length_a   1.000
_cell.length_b   1.000
_cell.length_c   1.000
_cell.angle_alpha   90.00
_cell.angle_beta   90.00
_cell.angle_gamma   90.00
#
_symmetry.space_group_name_H-M   'P 1'
#
loop_
_entity.id
_entity.type
_entity.pdbx_description
1 polymer ?
#
loop_
_entity_poly.entity_id
_entity_poly.type
_entity_poly.pdbx_seq_one_letter_code
_entity_poly.pdbx_strand_id
1 'polypeptide(L)'
;MSVRDVIIVGAGPSGLSAAIACKQREIDYQVLEQGVLVNSIYRFPPQMVFFTTPELLEIGGLPFVSPFDKPTRPEALKYYRKVVDTYDLQICFEEKVLSVEREDHQAGGARAGGASGAGGAGGSGGPGGPGESGGSRGSGRAGGAGESGGENHLFVVETRSARGVRRARHARNVVLAIGYYDHPVMLGVPGEDLPHVHHYYGEPHPHYRQRVVIVGGGNSAAESALEMFRAGAHVTLVHRGPELKSTIKYWVRPDIENRIKEGSVAARFNAWVKEIRPTSVVVWSGGSGASEGSRGSGTSGRSGGSSESGESGESCAPGEAGREEEIPADAVYLLTGYRADAELLCRAGVALNERDAPVHDPSTFETNVPGLFVAGGAIAGVDTGTIFIENGRFHGEKIVEVIARRG
;
A
#
# COMPACT_ATOMS: atom_id res chain seq x y z
N MET A 1 -26.64 8.68 14.14
CA MET A 1 -25.88 8.05 13.04
C MET A 1 -25.74 6.58 13.38
N SER A 2 -25.92 5.64 12.43
CA SER A 2 -25.73 4.21 12.69
C SER A 2 -24.23 3.91 12.77
N VAL A 3 -23.81 3.21 13.81
CA VAL A 3 -22.44 2.69 13.94
C VAL A 3 -22.41 1.30 13.32
N ARG A 4 -21.49 1.05 12.40
CA ARG A 4 -21.24 -0.26 11.81
C ARG A 4 -20.31 -1.09 12.69
N ASP A 5 -20.40 -2.41 12.60
CA ASP A 5 -19.40 -3.27 13.24
C ASP A 5 -18.07 -3.18 12.47
N VAL A 6 -18.14 -3.14 11.12
CA VAL A 6 -16.97 -3.08 10.26
C VAL A 6 -17.16 -2.13 9.08
N ILE A 7 -16.20 -1.25 8.83
CA ILE A 7 -16.04 -0.56 7.55
C ILE A 7 -14.84 -1.17 6.82
N ILE A 8 -15.07 -1.59 5.57
CA ILE A 8 -14.03 -2.15 4.69
C ILE A 8 -13.70 -1.11 3.62
N VAL A 9 -12.45 -0.70 3.54
CA VAL A 9 -11.98 0.30 2.57
C VAL A 9 -11.30 -0.41 1.41
N GLY A 10 -11.95 -0.38 0.25
CA GLY A 10 -11.54 -1.03 -1.00
C GLY A 10 -12.39 -2.26 -1.34
N ALA A 11 -12.90 -2.30 -2.57
CA ALA A 11 -13.65 -3.42 -3.16
C ALA A 11 -12.79 -4.28 -4.09
N GLY A 12 -11.51 -4.46 -3.76
CA GLY A 12 -10.62 -5.45 -4.37
C GLY A 12 -10.86 -6.85 -3.81
N PRO A 13 -10.16 -7.89 -4.32
CA PRO A 13 -10.36 -9.28 -3.89
C PRO A 13 -10.29 -9.49 -2.38
N SER A 14 -9.35 -8.83 -1.69
CA SER A 14 -9.19 -8.95 -0.22
C SER A 14 -10.32 -8.27 0.55
N GLY A 15 -10.79 -7.09 0.08
CA GLY A 15 -11.92 -6.40 0.69
C GLY A 15 -13.24 -7.15 0.45
N LEU A 16 -13.44 -7.72 -0.74
CA LEU A 16 -14.59 -8.58 -1.03
C LEU A 16 -14.59 -9.85 -0.18
N SER A 17 -13.42 -10.47 0.04
CA SER A 17 -13.27 -11.61 0.93
C SER A 17 -13.70 -11.27 2.37
N ALA A 18 -13.29 -10.09 2.88
CA ALA A 18 -13.75 -9.60 4.18
C ALA A 18 -15.28 -9.36 4.21
N ALA A 19 -15.83 -8.76 3.16
CA ALA A 19 -17.28 -8.52 3.04
C ALA A 19 -18.10 -9.81 3.04
N ILE A 20 -17.64 -10.84 2.30
CA ILE A 20 -18.25 -12.17 2.29
C ILE A 20 -18.22 -12.77 3.70
N ALA A 21 -17.07 -12.73 4.38
CA ALA A 21 -16.90 -13.26 5.71
C ALA A 21 -17.79 -12.55 6.76
N CYS A 22 -17.97 -11.23 6.65
CA CYS A 22 -18.93 -10.47 7.46
C CYS A 22 -20.37 -10.93 7.18
N LYS A 23 -20.75 -11.03 5.90
CA LYS A 23 -22.10 -11.46 5.49
C LYS A 23 -22.44 -12.86 6.03
N GLN A 24 -21.50 -13.80 5.93
CA GLN A 24 -21.67 -15.18 6.41
C GLN A 24 -21.80 -15.29 7.93
N ARG A 25 -21.30 -14.31 8.68
CA ARG A 25 -21.34 -14.24 10.15
C ARG A 25 -22.37 -13.25 10.68
N GLU A 26 -23.21 -12.69 9.81
CA GLU A 26 -24.22 -11.67 10.14
C GLU A 26 -23.67 -10.42 10.85
N ILE A 27 -22.39 -10.10 10.60
CA ILE A 27 -21.74 -8.89 11.09
C ILE A 27 -22.16 -7.71 10.21
N ASP A 28 -22.58 -6.59 10.82
CA ASP A 28 -22.99 -5.38 10.09
C ASP A 28 -21.77 -4.67 9.48
N TYR A 29 -21.72 -4.59 8.16
CA TYR A 29 -20.58 -4.03 7.45
C TYR A 29 -20.99 -3.09 6.32
N GLN A 30 -20.01 -2.30 5.87
CA GLN A 30 -20.11 -1.53 4.63
C GLN A 30 -18.75 -1.50 3.92
N VAL A 31 -18.77 -1.77 2.61
CA VAL A 31 -17.58 -1.56 1.75
C VAL A 31 -17.63 -0.17 1.13
N LEU A 32 -16.48 0.52 1.15
CA LEU A 32 -16.26 1.82 0.51
C LEU A 32 -15.23 1.65 -0.60
N GLU A 33 -15.59 2.01 -1.83
CA GLU A 33 -14.72 1.89 -3.01
C GLU A 33 -14.61 3.27 -3.69
N GLN A 34 -13.38 3.73 -3.91
CA GLN A 34 -13.14 5.04 -4.53
C GLN A 34 -13.46 5.08 -6.03
N GLY A 35 -13.42 3.95 -6.69
CA GLY A 35 -13.66 3.81 -8.13
C GLY A 35 -14.76 2.80 -8.44
N VAL A 36 -14.42 1.85 -9.30
CA VAL A 36 -15.30 0.76 -9.72
C VAL A 36 -14.96 -0.55 -9.00
N LEU A 37 -15.84 -1.53 -9.09
CA LEU A 37 -15.59 -2.86 -8.54
C LEU A 37 -14.24 -3.42 -9.06
N VAL A 38 -13.40 -3.91 -8.14
CA VAL A 38 -12.02 -4.38 -8.39
C VAL A 38 -11.22 -3.40 -9.24
N ASN A 39 -11.20 -2.14 -8.84
CA ASN A 39 -10.66 -1.00 -9.58
C ASN A 39 -9.24 -1.24 -10.12
N SER A 40 -8.36 -1.87 -9.36
CA SER A 40 -7.01 -2.21 -9.82
C SER A 40 -7.03 -3.17 -11.02
N ILE A 41 -7.88 -4.21 -10.99
CA ILE A 41 -8.03 -5.16 -12.11
C ILE A 41 -8.65 -4.46 -13.33
N TYR A 42 -9.61 -3.56 -13.10
CA TYR A 42 -10.19 -2.75 -14.16
C TYR A 42 -9.14 -1.87 -14.87
N ARG A 43 -8.15 -1.39 -14.14
CA ARG A 43 -7.06 -0.55 -14.68
C ARG A 43 -5.89 -1.33 -15.29
N PHE A 44 -5.85 -2.65 -15.16
CA PHE A 44 -4.87 -3.47 -15.87
C PHE A 44 -5.04 -3.36 -17.39
N PRO A 45 -3.99 -3.62 -18.17
CA PRO A 45 -4.08 -3.62 -19.64
C PRO A 45 -5.26 -4.48 -20.13
N PRO A 46 -6.03 -4.02 -21.14
CA PRO A 46 -7.23 -4.74 -21.61
C PRO A 46 -6.98 -6.19 -22.01
N GLN A 47 -5.81 -6.47 -22.59
CA GLN A 47 -5.39 -7.78 -23.07
C GLN A 47 -4.66 -8.62 -22.02
N MET A 48 -4.54 -8.14 -20.78
CA MET A 48 -3.80 -8.82 -19.73
C MET A 48 -4.36 -10.23 -19.47
N VAL A 49 -3.46 -11.20 -19.39
CA VAL A 49 -3.69 -12.57 -18.93
C VAL A 49 -3.02 -12.73 -17.58
N PHE A 50 -3.73 -13.24 -16.59
CA PHE A 50 -3.15 -13.52 -15.28
C PHE A 50 -2.05 -14.57 -15.37
N PHE A 51 -1.10 -14.57 -14.46
CA PHE A 51 -0.03 -15.56 -14.46
C PHE A 51 -0.39 -16.83 -13.67
N THR A 52 -1.53 -16.81 -12.97
CA THR A 52 -2.04 -17.89 -12.13
C THR A 52 -3.29 -18.54 -12.73
N THR A 53 -3.69 -19.68 -12.18
CA THR A 53 -4.91 -20.39 -12.59
C THR A 53 -6.16 -19.72 -11.96
N PRO A 54 -7.36 -19.96 -12.54
CA PRO A 54 -8.60 -19.37 -12.03
C PRO A 54 -8.87 -19.69 -10.55
N GLU A 55 -8.57 -20.91 -10.11
CA GLU A 55 -8.82 -21.40 -8.75
C GLU A 55 -8.07 -20.59 -7.69
N LEU A 56 -6.90 -20.06 -8.06
CA LEU A 56 -6.10 -19.24 -7.15
C LEU A 56 -6.60 -17.79 -7.03
N LEU A 57 -7.55 -17.39 -7.89
CA LEU A 57 -8.23 -16.09 -7.84
C LEU A 57 -9.61 -16.15 -7.16
N GLU A 58 -10.08 -17.35 -6.82
CA GLU A 58 -11.37 -17.58 -6.18
C GLU A 58 -11.43 -16.98 -4.78
N ILE A 59 -12.62 -16.43 -4.44
CA ILE A 59 -12.93 -15.93 -3.10
C ILE A 59 -14.31 -16.46 -2.65
N GLY A 60 -14.50 -16.61 -1.35
CA GLY A 60 -15.76 -16.99 -0.74
C GLY A 60 -16.24 -18.42 -1.08
N GLY A 61 -15.41 -19.24 -1.71
CA GLY A 61 -15.82 -20.57 -2.16
C GLY A 61 -16.65 -20.59 -3.45
N LEU A 62 -16.75 -19.45 -4.17
CA LEU A 62 -17.40 -19.40 -5.47
C LEU A 62 -16.41 -19.80 -6.56
N PRO A 63 -16.67 -20.87 -7.37
CA PRO A 63 -15.76 -21.30 -8.42
C PRO A 63 -15.57 -20.24 -9.51
N PHE A 64 -14.31 -20.06 -9.93
CA PHE A 64 -13.95 -19.25 -11.10
C PHE A 64 -13.69 -20.17 -12.29
N VAL A 65 -14.70 -20.35 -13.12
CA VAL A 65 -14.61 -21.21 -14.32
C VAL A 65 -14.11 -20.38 -15.49
N SER A 66 -12.99 -20.81 -16.10
CA SER A 66 -12.42 -20.27 -17.33
C SER A 66 -12.18 -21.42 -18.33
N PRO A 67 -12.35 -21.19 -19.63
CA PRO A 67 -11.96 -22.18 -20.66
C PRO A 67 -10.44 -22.23 -20.86
N PHE A 68 -9.68 -21.36 -20.21
CA PHE A 68 -8.22 -21.25 -20.33
C PHE A 68 -7.53 -21.58 -19.01
N ASP A 69 -6.33 -22.13 -19.08
CA ASP A 69 -5.49 -22.39 -17.91
C ASP A 69 -5.19 -21.11 -17.11
N LYS A 70 -5.15 -19.98 -17.79
CA LYS A 70 -4.90 -18.67 -17.21
C LYS A 70 -6.00 -17.70 -17.62
N PRO A 71 -6.76 -17.14 -16.64
CA PRO A 71 -7.88 -16.28 -16.97
C PRO A 71 -7.40 -14.91 -17.47
N THR A 72 -8.22 -14.32 -18.31
CA THR A 72 -8.03 -12.96 -18.82
C THR A 72 -8.61 -11.91 -17.85
N ARG A 73 -8.18 -10.66 -18.02
CA ARG A 73 -8.78 -9.52 -17.29
C ARG A 73 -10.32 -9.45 -17.46
N PRO A 74 -10.93 -9.57 -18.65
CA PRO A 74 -12.39 -9.56 -18.80
C PRO A 74 -13.09 -10.68 -18.02
N GLU A 75 -12.51 -11.88 -17.96
CA GLU A 75 -13.06 -13.00 -17.20
C GLU A 75 -13.01 -12.72 -15.70
N ALA A 76 -11.89 -12.17 -15.18
CA ALA A 76 -11.78 -11.77 -13.78
C ALA A 76 -12.81 -10.69 -13.42
N LEU A 77 -13.00 -9.66 -14.27
CA LEU A 77 -14.03 -8.64 -14.04
C LEU A 77 -15.44 -9.24 -14.01
N LYS A 78 -15.73 -10.23 -14.87
CA LYS A 78 -17.00 -10.94 -14.88
C LYS A 78 -17.16 -11.79 -13.61
N TYR A 79 -16.11 -12.47 -13.19
CA TYR A 79 -16.10 -13.29 -11.98
C TYR A 79 -16.40 -12.46 -10.73
N TYR A 80 -15.68 -11.36 -10.50
CA TYR A 80 -15.90 -10.55 -9.30
C TYR A 80 -17.26 -9.86 -9.27
N ARG A 81 -17.85 -9.50 -10.43
CA ARG A 81 -19.27 -9.08 -10.47
C ARG A 81 -20.20 -10.20 -10.01
N LYS A 82 -19.96 -11.42 -10.50
CA LYS A 82 -20.75 -12.59 -10.09
C LYS A 82 -20.63 -12.86 -8.59
N VAL A 83 -19.44 -12.66 -7.99
CA VAL A 83 -19.22 -12.75 -6.54
C VAL A 83 -20.11 -11.76 -5.79
N VAL A 84 -20.09 -10.48 -6.18
CA VAL A 84 -20.89 -9.44 -5.53
C VAL A 84 -22.37 -9.77 -5.62
N ASP A 85 -22.87 -10.18 -6.79
CA ASP A 85 -24.27 -10.55 -7.00
C ASP A 85 -24.66 -11.81 -6.19
N THR A 86 -23.79 -12.81 -6.15
CA THR A 86 -24.09 -14.09 -5.45
C THR A 86 -24.23 -13.89 -3.95
N TYR A 87 -23.39 -13.05 -3.35
CA TYR A 87 -23.40 -12.77 -1.90
C TYR A 87 -24.22 -11.53 -1.54
N ASP A 88 -24.80 -10.83 -2.53
CA ASP A 88 -25.53 -9.57 -2.31
C ASP A 88 -24.73 -8.61 -1.43
N LEU A 89 -23.49 -8.29 -1.86
CA LEU A 89 -22.57 -7.48 -1.07
C LEU A 89 -22.91 -5.99 -1.15
N GLN A 90 -22.87 -5.31 0.00
CA GLN A 90 -23.17 -3.89 0.10
C GLN A 90 -21.93 -3.03 -0.11
N ILE A 91 -21.84 -2.38 -1.28
CA ILE A 91 -20.69 -1.57 -1.67
C ILE A 91 -21.14 -0.15 -2.02
N CYS A 92 -20.50 0.85 -1.44
CA CYS A 92 -20.61 2.25 -1.88
C CYS A 92 -19.47 2.53 -2.86
N PHE A 93 -19.80 2.70 -4.13
CA PHE A 93 -18.86 3.07 -5.18
C PHE A 93 -18.67 4.57 -5.27
N GLU A 94 -17.55 4.97 -5.92
CA GLU A 94 -17.19 6.38 -6.14
C GLU A 94 -17.11 7.17 -4.82
N GLU A 95 -16.70 6.51 -3.74
CA GLU A 95 -16.57 7.12 -2.42
C GLU A 95 -15.17 6.93 -1.86
N LYS A 96 -14.34 7.96 -2.00
CA LYS A 96 -12.93 7.96 -1.54
C LYS A 96 -12.87 8.22 -0.04
N VAL A 97 -12.20 7.35 0.71
CA VAL A 97 -11.83 7.58 2.10
C VAL A 97 -10.72 8.63 2.16
N LEU A 98 -10.88 9.65 2.99
CA LEU A 98 -9.95 10.75 3.18
C LEU A 98 -9.13 10.60 4.47
N SER A 99 -9.77 10.16 5.56
CA SER A 99 -9.14 9.89 6.84
C SER A 99 -9.87 8.77 7.57
N VAL A 100 -9.14 8.14 8.49
CA VAL A 100 -9.64 7.18 9.47
C VAL A 100 -9.07 7.61 10.80
N GLU A 101 -9.92 8.02 11.72
CA GLU A 101 -9.52 8.51 13.03
C GLU A 101 -10.17 7.67 14.12
N ARG A 102 -9.40 7.29 15.13
CA ARG A 102 -9.91 6.56 16.29
C ARG A 102 -10.31 7.57 17.37
N GLU A 103 -11.55 7.49 17.81
CA GLU A 103 -12.06 8.23 18.95
C GLU A 103 -12.22 7.30 20.15
N ASP A 104 -11.51 7.59 21.24
CA ASP A 104 -11.68 6.86 22.49
C ASP A 104 -12.79 7.54 23.31
N HIS A 105 -13.92 6.88 23.43
CA HIS A 105 -15.00 7.35 24.32
C HIS A 105 -14.60 7.06 25.77
N GLN A 106 -14.15 8.09 26.49
CA GLN A 106 -14.08 8.02 27.95
C GLN A 106 -15.50 7.76 28.47
N ALA A 107 -15.69 6.66 29.17
CA ALA A 107 -16.93 6.38 29.89
C ALA A 107 -17.26 7.58 30.77
N GLY A 108 -18.42 8.20 30.51
CA GLY A 108 -18.80 9.50 31.04
C GLY A 108 -18.63 9.61 32.54
N GLY A 109 -17.66 10.40 32.92
CA GLY A 109 -17.62 10.95 34.28
C GLY A 109 -18.87 11.78 34.51
N ALA A 110 -19.74 11.32 35.38
CA ALA A 110 -20.90 12.04 35.84
C ALA A 110 -20.45 13.46 36.27
N ARG A 111 -20.94 14.48 35.57
CA ARG A 111 -20.85 15.86 36.05
C ARG A 111 -21.57 15.92 37.38
N ALA A 112 -20.81 15.85 38.50
CA ALA A 112 -21.27 16.26 39.81
C ALA A 112 -21.51 17.76 39.71
N GLY A 113 -22.79 18.15 39.77
CA GLY A 113 -23.22 19.52 39.88
C GLY A 113 -22.69 20.12 41.13
N GLY A 114 -21.74 21.05 41.00
CA GLY A 114 -21.25 21.87 42.12
C GLY A 114 -22.28 22.89 42.50
N ALA A 115 -22.94 22.68 43.60
CA ALA A 115 -23.65 23.73 44.34
C ALA A 115 -22.63 24.53 45.15
N SER A 116 -22.62 25.82 44.92
CA SER A 116 -21.90 26.85 45.67
C SER A 116 -22.38 26.92 47.11
N GLY A 117 -21.45 26.89 48.06
CA GLY A 117 -21.71 27.21 49.48
C GLY A 117 -20.44 27.72 50.11
N ALA A 118 -20.52 28.99 50.51
CA ALA A 118 -19.45 29.73 51.14
C ALA A 118 -19.33 29.40 52.63
N GLY A 119 -18.16 29.55 53.22
CA GLY A 119 -17.94 30.00 54.55
C GLY A 119 -17.23 29.11 55.56
N GLY A 120 -16.13 29.61 56.15
CA GLY A 120 -15.78 29.34 57.50
C GLY A 120 -14.35 28.83 57.77
N ALA A 121 -13.63 29.74 58.40
CA ALA A 121 -12.23 29.65 58.86
C ALA A 121 -12.01 28.77 60.11
N GLY A 122 -10.77 28.29 60.30
CA GLY A 122 -10.16 28.20 61.60
C GLY A 122 -9.68 26.86 62.13
N GLY A 123 -8.41 26.80 62.49
CA GLY A 123 -7.97 25.96 63.59
C GLY A 123 -6.76 25.06 63.37
N SER A 124 -5.66 25.54 63.83
CA SER A 124 -4.34 24.98 64.13
C SER A 124 -4.31 23.67 64.93
N GLY A 125 -3.24 22.89 64.77
CA GLY A 125 -2.80 21.94 65.79
C GLY A 125 -1.85 20.88 65.28
N GLY A 126 -0.64 20.91 65.65
CA GLY A 126 0.59 20.24 65.37
C GLY A 126 0.78 18.83 66.00
N PRO A 127 2.02 18.37 66.23
CA PRO A 127 2.52 17.17 65.58
C PRO A 127 2.76 15.98 66.53
N GLY A 128 2.99 14.81 65.99
CA GLY A 128 3.41 13.62 66.72
C GLY A 128 3.94 12.50 65.88
N GLY A 129 5.12 12.17 66.11
CA GLY A 129 6.11 11.37 65.53
C GLY A 129 5.98 9.82 65.72
N PRO A 130 7.09 9.05 65.56
CA PRO A 130 7.08 7.86 64.67
C PRO A 130 7.03 6.53 65.44
N GLY A 131 6.76 5.45 64.73
CA GLY A 131 6.82 4.10 65.27
C GLY A 131 7.14 3.04 64.20
N GLU A 132 8.18 2.32 64.47
CA GLU A 132 8.88 1.29 63.68
C GLU A 132 8.13 -0.05 63.49
N SER A 133 8.59 -0.75 62.50
CA SER A 133 8.96 -2.16 62.34
C SER A 133 7.88 -3.25 62.25
N GLY A 134 8.17 -4.14 61.29
CA GLY A 134 7.75 -5.55 61.37
C GLY A 134 7.43 -6.20 60.03
N GLY A 135 8.41 -6.92 59.48
CA GLY A 135 8.26 -7.70 58.22
C GLY A 135 7.44 -8.96 58.38
N SER A 136 7.00 -9.49 57.27
CA SER A 136 7.10 -10.94 57.01
C SER A 136 6.74 -11.26 55.55
N ARG A 137 7.44 -12.26 55.05
CA ARG A 137 7.36 -12.89 53.74
C ARG A 137 6.00 -13.56 53.53
N GLY A 138 5.47 -13.46 52.33
CA GLY A 138 4.35 -14.24 51.86
C GLY A 138 4.40 -14.41 50.35
N SER A 139 4.75 -15.60 49.94
CA SER A 139 4.87 -16.09 48.57
C SER A 139 3.55 -16.16 47.81
N GLY A 140 3.61 -15.84 46.52
CA GLY A 140 2.93 -16.54 45.47
C GLY A 140 1.46 -16.33 45.23
N ARG A 141 1.14 -15.81 44.10
CA ARG A 141 0.28 -16.47 43.11
C ARG A 141 0.20 -15.60 41.84
N ALA A 142 0.75 -16.16 40.79
CA ALA A 142 0.41 -15.73 39.42
C ALA A 142 -1.08 -16.05 39.18
N GLY A 143 -1.81 -15.10 38.64
CA GLY A 143 -3.22 -15.28 38.30
C GLY A 143 -3.86 -13.94 38.00
N GLY A 144 -3.36 -13.25 37.01
CA GLY A 144 -4.03 -12.12 36.42
C GLY A 144 -4.62 -12.55 35.10
N ALA A 145 -5.82 -13.12 35.13
CA ALA A 145 -6.68 -13.09 33.95
C ALA A 145 -7.00 -11.63 33.70
N GLY A 146 -6.46 -11.11 32.60
CA GLY A 146 -6.78 -9.75 32.15
C GLY A 146 -8.28 -9.69 31.87
N GLU A 147 -8.96 -8.87 32.62
CA GLU A 147 -10.29 -8.40 32.29
C GLU A 147 -10.21 -7.77 30.90
N SER A 148 -10.84 -8.38 29.91
CA SER A 148 -11.14 -7.79 28.63
C SER A 148 -12.25 -6.73 28.86
N GLY A 149 -11.86 -5.61 29.43
CA GLY A 149 -12.68 -4.41 29.40
C GLY A 149 -12.77 -3.99 27.94
N GLY A 150 -13.91 -4.19 27.30
CA GLY A 150 -14.16 -3.70 25.95
C GLY A 150 -13.88 -2.20 25.92
N GLU A 151 -12.74 -1.81 25.41
CA GLU A 151 -12.41 -0.39 25.19
C GLU A 151 -13.46 0.16 24.22
N ASN A 152 -14.25 1.12 24.72
CA ASN A 152 -15.36 1.72 23.98
C ASN A 152 -14.80 2.77 23.01
N HIS A 153 -14.12 2.29 21.95
CA HIS A 153 -13.59 3.14 20.89
C HIS A 153 -14.45 3.04 19.63
N LEU A 154 -14.48 4.10 18.87
CA LEU A 154 -15.11 4.18 17.56
C LEU A 154 -14.13 4.77 16.55
N PHE A 155 -14.20 4.30 15.33
CA PHE A 155 -13.53 4.95 14.21
C PHE A 155 -14.49 5.90 13.51
N VAL A 156 -13.99 7.11 13.22
CA VAL A 156 -14.60 8.05 12.30
C VAL A 156 -13.91 7.96 10.96
N VAL A 157 -14.64 7.53 9.95
CA VAL A 157 -14.16 7.40 8.57
C VAL A 157 -14.73 8.55 7.75
N GLU A 158 -13.89 9.52 7.42
CA GLU A 158 -14.28 10.60 6.53
C GLU A 158 -14.18 10.18 5.06
N THR A 159 -15.22 10.48 4.30
CA THR A 159 -15.30 10.11 2.89
C THR A 159 -15.68 11.30 2.02
N ARG A 160 -15.34 11.22 0.73
CA ARG A 160 -15.78 12.15 -0.30
C ARG A 160 -16.26 11.39 -1.52
N SER A 161 -17.50 11.61 -1.93
CA SER A 161 -18.03 11.05 -3.17
C SER A 161 -17.43 11.72 -4.42
N ALA A 162 -17.54 11.10 -5.59
CA ALA A 162 -17.14 11.68 -6.88
C ALA A 162 -17.84 13.03 -7.15
N ARG A 163 -19.01 13.24 -6.57
CA ARG A 163 -19.77 14.52 -6.65
C ARG A 163 -19.33 15.56 -5.61
N GLY A 164 -18.24 15.29 -4.86
CA GLY A 164 -17.69 16.20 -3.85
C GLY A 164 -18.38 16.20 -2.49
N VAL A 165 -19.42 15.37 -2.27
CA VAL A 165 -20.13 15.31 -0.99
C VAL A 165 -19.26 14.61 0.04
N ARG A 166 -19.00 15.28 1.16
CA ARG A 166 -18.33 14.71 2.32
C ARG A 166 -19.30 14.04 3.28
N ARG A 167 -18.91 12.92 3.87
CA ARG A 167 -19.66 12.19 4.89
C ARG A 167 -18.71 11.64 5.95
N ALA A 168 -19.17 11.64 7.21
CA ALA A 168 -18.53 10.90 8.29
C ALA A 168 -19.33 9.60 8.54
N ARG A 169 -18.62 8.49 8.68
CA ARG A 169 -19.18 7.17 8.96
C ARG A 169 -18.50 6.64 10.22
N HIS A 170 -19.22 5.86 11.02
CA HIS A 170 -18.69 5.35 12.29
C HIS A 170 -18.67 3.83 12.27
N ALA A 171 -17.59 3.25 12.78
CA ALA A 171 -17.46 1.80 12.90
C ALA A 171 -16.65 1.41 14.14
N ARG A 172 -16.88 0.20 14.66
CA ARG A 172 -16.06 -0.41 15.71
C ARG A 172 -14.71 -0.89 15.21
N ASN A 173 -14.70 -1.37 13.96
CA ASN A 173 -13.50 -1.89 13.30
C ASN A 173 -13.38 -1.35 11.88
N VAL A 174 -12.14 -1.19 11.40
CA VAL A 174 -11.86 -0.78 10.03
C VAL A 174 -10.86 -1.75 9.39
N VAL A 175 -11.14 -2.18 8.16
CA VAL A 175 -10.26 -3.02 7.34
C VAL A 175 -9.77 -2.20 6.16
N LEU A 176 -8.47 -1.89 6.10
CA LEU A 176 -7.83 -1.18 4.99
C LEU A 176 -7.37 -2.19 3.93
N ALA A 177 -8.20 -2.43 2.91
CA ALA A 177 -7.92 -3.28 1.76
C ALA A 177 -7.64 -2.45 0.50
N ILE A 178 -6.87 -1.36 0.67
CA ILE A 178 -6.67 -0.27 -0.31
C ILE A 178 -5.77 -0.64 -1.49
N GLY A 179 -5.07 -1.80 -1.44
CA GLY A 179 -4.13 -2.21 -2.48
C GLY A 179 -2.93 -1.28 -2.61
N TYR A 180 -2.27 -1.31 -3.78
CA TYR A 180 -1.11 -0.45 -4.09
C TYR A 180 -1.15 0.13 -5.52
N TYR A 181 -2.00 -0.37 -6.40
CA TYR A 181 -1.94 -0.08 -7.83
C TYR A 181 -2.32 1.37 -8.19
N ASP A 182 -3.06 2.05 -7.32
CA ASP A 182 -3.51 3.43 -7.57
C ASP A 182 -2.41 4.49 -7.30
N HIS A 183 -1.27 4.09 -6.71
CA HIS A 183 -0.17 4.98 -6.36
C HIS A 183 1.14 4.56 -7.04
N PRO A 184 1.40 5.04 -8.28
CA PRO A 184 2.67 4.79 -8.96
C PRO A 184 3.83 5.44 -8.22
N VAL A 185 5.00 4.81 -8.27
CA VAL A 185 6.22 5.39 -7.73
C VAL A 185 6.70 6.46 -8.68
N MET A 186 6.59 7.73 -8.26
CA MET A 186 7.05 8.88 -9.01
C MET A 186 8.57 8.96 -9.00
N LEU A 187 9.17 9.41 -10.10
CA LEU A 187 10.61 9.66 -10.18
C LEU A 187 10.99 11.02 -9.58
N GLY A 188 10.07 11.99 -9.58
CA GLY A 188 10.30 13.34 -9.11
C GLY A 188 11.21 14.14 -10.04
N VAL A 189 11.23 13.82 -11.33
CA VAL A 189 12.07 14.49 -12.33
C VAL A 189 11.29 15.57 -13.08
N PRO A 190 11.98 16.63 -13.56
CA PRO A 190 11.34 17.62 -14.41
C PRO A 190 10.67 17.00 -15.62
N GLY A 191 9.44 17.42 -15.92
CA GLY A 191 8.66 16.95 -17.07
C GLY A 191 7.88 15.65 -16.84
N GLU A 192 7.87 15.10 -15.64
CA GLU A 192 7.11 13.88 -15.31
C GLU A 192 5.59 14.06 -15.51
N ASP A 193 5.08 15.30 -15.40
CA ASP A 193 3.66 15.64 -15.56
C ASP A 193 3.27 15.99 -17.01
N LEU A 194 4.17 15.84 -17.99
CA LEU A 194 3.88 16.16 -19.39
C LEU A 194 2.81 15.19 -19.97
N PRO A 195 1.94 15.65 -20.90
CA PRO A 195 0.79 14.88 -21.38
C PRO A 195 1.13 13.54 -22.05
N HIS A 196 2.36 13.37 -22.57
CA HIS A 196 2.83 12.15 -23.22
C HIS A 196 3.55 11.19 -22.24
N VAL A 197 3.55 11.52 -20.93
CA VAL A 197 4.13 10.69 -19.88
C VAL A 197 3.01 9.89 -19.19
N HIS A 198 3.20 8.59 -19.08
CA HIS A 198 2.21 7.65 -18.57
C HIS A 198 2.81 6.79 -17.46
N HIS A 199 2.07 6.63 -16.35
CA HIS A 199 2.42 5.72 -15.24
C HIS A 199 1.73 4.36 -15.34
N TYR A 200 0.79 4.21 -16.27
CA TYR A 200 0.02 2.99 -16.51
C TYR A 200 0.11 2.63 -17.98
N TYR A 201 0.36 1.37 -18.23
CA TYR A 201 0.29 0.84 -19.58
C TYR A 201 -1.16 0.48 -19.91
N GLY A 202 -1.61 0.88 -21.07
CA GLY A 202 -2.96 0.58 -21.57
C GLY A 202 -2.90 -0.33 -22.79
N GLU A 203 -2.70 0.27 -23.94
CA GLU A 203 -2.85 -0.37 -25.25
C GLU A 203 -1.72 0.06 -26.19
N PRO A 204 -1.14 -0.86 -27.01
CA PRO A 204 0.00 -0.55 -27.86
C PRO A 204 -0.37 0.15 -29.17
N HIS A 205 -1.62 -0.01 -29.65
CA HIS A 205 -2.03 0.44 -31.00
C HIS A 205 -1.79 1.93 -31.29
N PRO A 206 -2.02 2.87 -30.35
CA PRO A 206 -1.76 4.30 -30.58
C PRO A 206 -0.30 4.62 -30.89
N HIS A 207 0.63 3.73 -30.53
CA HIS A 207 2.07 3.94 -30.62
C HIS A 207 2.70 3.37 -31.91
N TYR A 208 1.88 2.96 -32.88
CA TYR A 208 2.40 2.47 -34.17
C TYR A 208 3.33 3.50 -34.81
N ARG A 209 4.58 3.08 -35.12
CA ARG A 209 5.68 3.89 -35.66
C ARG A 209 6.14 5.05 -34.76
N GLN A 210 5.69 5.14 -33.50
CA GLN A 210 6.19 6.12 -32.56
C GLN A 210 7.45 5.63 -31.84
N ARG A 211 8.26 6.58 -31.38
CA ARG A 211 9.40 6.32 -30.50
C ARG A 211 8.87 6.30 -29.06
N VAL A 212 8.99 5.19 -28.39
CA VAL A 212 8.49 5.00 -27.04
C VAL A 212 9.64 4.70 -26.10
N VAL A 213 9.77 5.50 -25.05
CA VAL A 213 10.71 5.23 -23.96
C VAL A 213 9.96 4.59 -22.79
N ILE A 214 10.42 3.41 -22.36
CA ILE A 214 9.85 2.70 -21.20
C ILE A 214 10.90 2.67 -20.09
N VAL A 215 10.56 3.26 -18.95
CA VAL A 215 11.42 3.30 -17.76
C VAL A 215 10.97 2.23 -16.77
N GLY A 216 11.82 1.25 -16.51
CA GLY A 216 11.53 0.15 -15.62
C GLY A 216 12.34 -1.11 -15.97
N GLY A 217 12.32 -2.12 -15.12
CA GLY A 217 13.06 -3.36 -15.34
C GLY A 217 12.31 -4.61 -14.85
N GLY A 218 11.03 -4.48 -14.52
CA GLY A 218 10.16 -5.57 -14.05
C GLY A 218 9.20 -6.07 -15.12
N ASN A 219 8.21 -6.88 -14.70
CA ASN A 219 7.20 -7.48 -15.59
C ASN A 219 6.48 -6.46 -16.45
N SER A 220 5.95 -5.39 -15.86
CA SER A 220 5.19 -4.38 -16.61
C SER A 220 6.01 -3.74 -17.71
N ALA A 221 7.28 -3.42 -17.44
CA ALA A 221 8.17 -2.82 -18.45
C ALA A 221 8.50 -3.81 -19.59
N ALA A 222 8.80 -5.06 -19.25
CA ALA A 222 9.14 -6.09 -20.24
C ALA A 222 7.95 -6.46 -21.13
N GLU A 223 6.77 -6.67 -20.53
CA GLU A 223 5.54 -7.00 -21.28
C GLU A 223 5.11 -5.84 -22.19
N SER A 224 5.08 -4.60 -21.65
CA SER A 224 4.75 -3.42 -22.46
C SER A 224 5.73 -3.19 -23.59
N ALA A 225 7.04 -3.40 -23.37
CA ALA A 225 8.05 -3.26 -24.41
C ALA A 225 7.83 -4.26 -25.55
N LEU A 226 7.53 -5.52 -25.23
CA LEU A 226 7.25 -6.55 -26.22
C LEU A 226 5.95 -6.27 -26.99
N GLU A 227 4.89 -5.86 -26.31
CA GLU A 227 3.61 -5.57 -26.94
C GLU A 227 3.71 -4.35 -27.87
N MET A 228 4.36 -3.27 -27.43
CA MET A 228 4.58 -2.08 -28.25
C MET A 228 5.48 -2.38 -29.44
N PHE A 229 6.57 -3.14 -29.25
CA PHE A 229 7.43 -3.60 -30.35
C PHE A 229 6.63 -4.40 -31.38
N ARG A 230 5.81 -5.36 -30.95
CA ARG A 230 4.95 -6.16 -31.85
C ARG A 230 3.91 -5.33 -32.57
N ALA A 231 3.45 -4.23 -31.97
CA ALA A 231 2.56 -3.25 -32.59
C ALA A 231 3.28 -2.28 -33.54
N GLY A 232 4.60 -2.39 -33.69
CA GLY A 232 5.40 -1.58 -34.62
C GLY A 232 5.91 -0.27 -34.05
N ALA A 233 5.97 -0.09 -32.73
CA ALA A 233 6.64 1.03 -32.10
C ALA A 233 8.17 0.82 -32.06
N HIS A 234 8.92 1.93 -32.07
CA HIS A 234 10.36 1.94 -31.83
C HIS A 234 10.62 2.09 -30.32
N VAL A 235 10.92 0.98 -29.65
CA VAL A 235 10.98 0.92 -28.19
C VAL A 235 12.42 1.09 -27.71
N THR A 236 12.62 1.98 -26.71
CA THR A 236 13.84 2.06 -25.90
C THR A 236 13.49 1.83 -24.43
N LEU A 237 14.09 0.81 -23.83
CA LEU A 237 13.94 0.48 -22.42
C LEU A 237 15.08 1.10 -21.62
N VAL A 238 14.74 1.84 -20.55
CA VAL A 238 15.70 2.46 -19.62
C VAL A 238 15.56 1.83 -18.25
N HIS A 239 16.65 1.29 -17.71
CA HIS A 239 16.66 0.66 -16.40
C HIS A 239 17.89 1.04 -15.58
N ARG A 240 17.66 1.37 -14.31
CA ARG A 240 18.74 1.76 -13.37
C ARG A 240 19.67 0.61 -12.97
N GLY A 241 19.22 -0.64 -13.09
CA GLY A 241 20.03 -1.82 -12.81
C GLY A 241 20.89 -2.24 -14.00
N PRO A 242 21.86 -3.14 -13.76
CA PRO A 242 22.76 -3.65 -14.80
C PRO A 242 22.07 -4.59 -15.78
N GLU A 243 20.94 -5.18 -15.38
CA GLU A 243 20.16 -6.12 -16.17
C GLU A 243 18.67 -6.06 -15.77
N LEU A 244 17.81 -6.72 -16.52
CA LEU A 244 16.39 -6.88 -16.17
C LEU A 244 16.24 -7.69 -14.88
N LYS A 245 15.20 -7.37 -14.08
CA LYS A 245 14.94 -8.07 -12.81
C LYS A 245 14.73 -9.58 -13.03
N SER A 246 15.30 -10.40 -12.14
CA SER A 246 15.13 -11.86 -12.14
C SER A 246 13.68 -12.31 -11.95
N THR A 247 12.82 -11.44 -11.41
CA THR A 247 11.39 -11.69 -11.15
C THR A 247 10.49 -11.56 -12.38
N ILE A 248 11.06 -11.26 -13.57
CA ILE A 248 10.30 -11.30 -14.81
C ILE A 248 9.83 -12.73 -15.07
N LYS A 249 8.57 -12.86 -15.50
CA LYS A 249 7.92 -14.13 -15.82
C LYS A 249 8.79 -14.96 -16.76
N TYR A 250 8.98 -16.25 -16.46
CA TYR A 250 9.90 -17.13 -17.18
C TYR A 250 9.58 -17.27 -18.69
N TRP A 251 8.32 -17.04 -19.11
CA TRP A 251 7.93 -17.07 -20.51
C TRP A 251 8.08 -15.72 -21.22
N VAL A 252 8.22 -14.61 -20.50
CA VAL A 252 8.43 -13.26 -21.04
C VAL A 252 9.91 -12.95 -21.17
N ARG A 253 10.71 -13.37 -20.17
CA ARG A 253 12.13 -13.05 -20.07
C ARG A 253 12.95 -13.45 -21.31
N PRO A 254 12.83 -14.66 -21.87
CA PRO A 254 13.62 -15.04 -23.05
C PRO A 254 13.34 -14.19 -24.29
N ASP A 255 12.07 -13.79 -24.49
CA ASP A 255 11.70 -12.99 -25.65
C ASP A 255 12.25 -11.56 -25.54
N ILE A 256 12.06 -10.88 -24.40
CA ILE A 256 12.58 -9.52 -24.22
C ILE A 256 14.11 -9.48 -24.30
N GLU A 257 14.81 -10.45 -23.72
CA GLU A 257 16.26 -10.56 -23.78
C GLU A 257 16.75 -10.77 -25.21
N ASN A 258 16.06 -11.61 -26.00
CA ASN A 258 16.37 -11.81 -27.42
C ASN A 258 16.14 -10.51 -28.23
N ARG A 259 15.01 -9.80 -28.01
CA ARG A 259 14.75 -8.52 -28.70
C ARG A 259 15.80 -7.47 -28.38
N ILE A 260 16.29 -7.41 -27.14
CA ILE A 260 17.38 -6.52 -26.75
C ILE A 260 18.69 -6.94 -27.41
N LYS A 261 19.03 -8.22 -27.40
CA LYS A 261 20.28 -8.75 -27.97
C LYS A 261 20.37 -8.52 -29.48
N GLU A 262 19.29 -8.67 -30.22
CA GLU A 262 19.24 -8.43 -31.66
C GLU A 262 19.06 -6.96 -32.04
N GLY A 263 18.82 -6.06 -31.06
CA GLY A 263 18.65 -4.63 -31.29
C GLY A 263 17.25 -4.20 -31.73
N SER A 264 16.27 -5.10 -31.77
CA SER A 264 14.87 -4.78 -32.09
C SER A 264 14.20 -3.91 -31.01
N VAL A 265 14.61 -4.10 -29.77
CA VAL A 265 14.30 -3.23 -28.62
C VAL A 265 15.61 -2.66 -28.12
N ALA A 266 15.76 -1.34 -28.18
CA ALA A 266 16.94 -0.70 -27.61
C ALA A 266 16.88 -0.73 -26.07
N ALA A 267 18.03 -0.86 -25.40
CA ALA A 267 18.10 -0.85 -23.94
C ALA A 267 19.22 0.04 -23.41
N ARG A 268 18.95 0.70 -22.30
CA ARG A 268 19.92 1.48 -21.51
C ARG A 268 19.88 0.98 -20.08
N PHE A 269 20.86 0.16 -19.72
CA PHE A 269 21.08 -0.32 -18.36
C PHE A 269 22.02 0.61 -17.59
N ASN A 270 22.04 0.53 -16.25
CA ASN A 270 22.76 1.47 -15.39
C ASN A 270 22.45 2.91 -15.77
N ALA A 271 21.18 3.19 -16.10
CA ALA A 271 20.72 4.48 -16.61
C ALA A 271 19.53 5.01 -15.80
N TRP A 272 19.59 6.29 -15.46
CA TRP A 272 18.58 7.03 -14.70
C TRP A 272 18.01 8.15 -15.55
N VAL A 273 16.70 8.36 -15.47
CA VAL A 273 16.06 9.53 -16.08
C VAL A 273 16.44 10.77 -15.26
N LYS A 274 16.92 11.78 -15.93
CA LYS A 274 17.26 13.10 -15.37
C LYS A 274 16.15 14.12 -15.60
N GLU A 275 15.59 14.12 -16.82
CA GLU A 275 14.58 15.07 -17.26
C GLU A 275 13.76 14.45 -18.40
N ILE A 276 12.48 14.78 -18.46
CA ILE A 276 11.60 14.44 -19.59
C ILE A 276 11.24 15.74 -20.30
N ARG A 277 11.43 15.78 -21.60
CA ARG A 277 11.15 16.93 -22.48
C ARG A 277 9.99 16.62 -23.42
N PRO A 278 9.39 17.59 -24.07
CA PRO A 278 8.23 17.35 -24.96
C PRO A 278 8.46 16.33 -26.08
N THR A 279 9.72 16.10 -26.50
CA THR A 279 10.06 15.19 -27.61
C THR A 279 11.23 14.24 -27.32
N SER A 280 11.71 14.21 -26.07
CA SER A 280 12.86 13.40 -25.68
C SER A 280 12.91 13.13 -24.19
N VAL A 281 13.75 12.16 -23.81
CA VAL A 281 14.11 11.85 -22.41
C VAL A 281 15.61 11.98 -22.27
N VAL A 282 16.05 12.79 -21.31
CA VAL A 282 17.46 12.89 -20.95
C VAL A 282 17.76 11.84 -19.89
N VAL A 283 18.70 10.95 -20.18
CA VAL A 283 19.17 9.93 -19.28
C VAL A 283 20.64 10.16 -18.94
N TRP A 284 21.01 9.73 -17.75
CA TRP A 284 22.37 9.71 -17.28
C TRP A 284 22.81 8.26 -17.06
N SER A 285 23.97 7.87 -17.59
CA SER A 285 24.54 6.54 -17.46
C SER A 285 25.99 6.62 -17.03
N GLY A 286 26.44 5.69 -16.17
CA GLY A 286 27.82 5.61 -15.67
C GLY A 286 27.99 6.20 -14.27
N GLY A 287 28.75 5.49 -13.42
CA GLY A 287 29.03 5.80 -12.03
C GLY A 287 27.92 5.33 -11.06
N SER A 288 28.33 4.95 -9.86
CA SER A 288 27.40 4.63 -8.76
C SER A 288 26.65 5.90 -8.36
N GLY A 289 25.50 6.17 -9.00
CA GLY A 289 24.61 7.25 -8.63
C GLY A 289 23.95 6.95 -7.29
N ALA A 290 24.55 7.43 -6.21
CA ALA A 290 23.85 7.58 -4.95
C ALA A 290 22.65 8.51 -5.21
N SER A 291 21.46 8.01 -5.00
CA SER A 291 20.23 8.80 -4.98
C SER A 291 20.25 9.74 -3.77
N GLU A 292 20.81 10.94 -3.95
CA GLU A 292 20.51 12.06 -3.06
C GLU A 292 19.21 12.71 -3.55
N GLY A 293 18.13 12.37 -2.90
CA GLY A 293 16.85 13.00 -3.20
C GLY A 293 15.72 12.40 -2.41
N SER A 294 15.65 12.61 -1.13
CA SER A 294 14.50 12.85 -0.26
C SER A 294 14.84 12.49 1.18
N ARG A 295 15.54 13.38 1.87
CA ARG A 295 15.46 13.44 3.33
C ARG A 295 14.85 14.78 3.71
N GLY A 296 13.58 14.73 4.05
CA GLY A 296 12.88 15.79 4.73
C GLY A 296 13.55 16.11 6.07
N SER A 297 13.66 17.36 6.35
CA SER A 297 14.17 18.02 7.54
C SER A 297 13.62 17.48 8.87
N GLY A 298 14.51 17.28 9.84
CA GLY A 298 14.11 16.98 11.22
C GLY A 298 15.27 16.99 12.20
N THR A 299 15.56 18.18 12.74
CA THR A 299 16.14 18.52 14.06
C THR A 299 17.45 17.91 14.59
N SER A 300 18.29 18.84 14.88
CA SER A 300 19.51 18.91 15.71
C SER A 300 19.53 18.07 17.00
N GLY A 301 20.68 17.43 17.26
CA GLY A 301 21.09 16.93 18.56
C GLY A 301 22.59 16.66 18.59
N ARG A 302 23.31 17.52 19.31
CA ARG A 302 24.76 17.51 19.55
C ARG A 302 25.17 16.39 20.52
N SER A 303 26.28 15.72 20.25
CA SER A 303 27.45 15.57 21.16
C SER A 303 28.44 14.54 20.59
N GLY A 304 29.57 14.82 20.50
CA GLY A 304 30.96 14.79 20.72
C GLY A 304 31.55 13.43 21.09
N GLY A 305 32.68 13.07 20.44
CA GLY A 305 33.52 11.94 20.79
C GLY A 305 34.55 11.64 19.70
N SER A 306 35.74 12.16 19.91
CA SER A 306 36.97 11.93 19.15
C SER A 306 37.55 10.53 19.37
N SER A 307 38.13 9.88 18.35
CA SER A 307 39.41 9.20 18.43
C SER A 307 39.93 8.76 17.07
N GLU A 308 41.22 8.93 16.91
CA GLU A 308 42.09 8.84 15.75
C GLU A 308 42.39 7.42 15.29
N SER A 309 42.88 7.38 14.08
CA SER A 309 44.00 6.60 13.49
C SER A 309 43.67 5.34 12.68
N GLY A 310 44.18 5.37 11.45
CA GLY A 310 44.42 4.19 10.61
C GLY A 310 44.42 4.53 9.12
N GLU A 311 45.54 5.09 8.63
CA GLU A 311 45.88 5.16 7.20
C GLU A 311 46.02 3.75 6.61
N SER A 312 45.29 3.45 5.55
CA SER A 312 45.73 2.60 4.46
C SER A 312 45.13 3.10 3.17
N GLY A 313 45.95 3.78 2.37
CA GLY A 313 45.64 4.29 1.08
C GLY A 313 45.38 3.15 0.10
N GLU A 314 44.13 3.02 -0.36
CA GLU A 314 43.82 2.42 -1.64
C GLU A 314 43.37 3.53 -2.57
N SER A 315 44.23 3.77 -3.56
CA SER A 315 44.02 4.65 -4.70
C SER A 315 42.77 4.20 -5.45
N CYS A 316 41.63 4.87 -5.21
CA CYS A 316 40.49 4.78 -6.11
C CYS A 316 40.91 5.41 -7.45
N ALA A 317 40.88 4.60 -8.50
CA ALA A 317 40.96 5.07 -9.88
C ALA A 317 39.88 6.14 -10.11
N PRO A 318 40.13 7.16 -10.95
CA PRO A 318 39.15 8.20 -11.23
C PRO A 318 37.89 7.55 -11.83
N GLY A 319 36.76 7.68 -11.13
CA GLY A 319 35.47 7.15 -11.58
C GLY A 319 35.16 7.68 -12.97
N GLU A 320 34.72 6.79 -13.87
CA GLU A 320 34.24 7.15 -15.20
C GLU A 320 33.19 8.24 -15.05
N ALA A 321 33.45 9.38 -15.70
CA ALA A 321 32.51 10.50 -15.76
C ALA A 321 31.20 9.99 -16.41
N GLY A 322 30.08 10.07 -15.70
CA GLY A 322 28.79 9.65 -16.22
C GLY A 322 28.45 10.41 -17.49
N ARG A 323 27.83 9.71 -18.45
CA ARG A 323 27.46 10.27 -19.76
C ARG A 323 25.97 10.61 -19.78
N GLU A 324 25.64 11.85 -20.17
CA GLU A 324 24.28 12.20 -20.56
C GLU A 324 24.00 11.77 -22.01
N GLU A 325 22.81 11.22 -22.21
CA GLU A 325 22.27 10.85 -23.52
C GLU A 325 20.85 11.40 -23.63
N GLU A 326 20.52 12.03 -24.74
CA GLU A 326 19.16 12.45 -25.06
C GLU A 326 18.51 11.43 -26.01
N ILE A 327 17.44 10.78 -25.56
CA ILE A 327 16.71 9.74 -26.29
C ILE A 327 15.43 10.37 -26.84
N PRO A 328 15.24 10.40 -28.16
CA PRO A 328 14.00 10.90 -28.76
C PRO A 328 12.78 10.06 -28.33
N ALA A 329 11.68 10.71 -27.92
CA ALA A 329 10.48 10.08 -27.43
C ALA A 329 9.22 10.84 -27.86
N ASP A 330 8.25 10.12 -28.40
CA ASP A 330 6.91 10.59 -28.69
C ASP A 330 5.94 10.22 -27.55
N ALA A 331 6.26 9.17 -26.79
CA ALA A 331 5.58 8.76 -25.55
C ALA A 331 6.59 8.18 -24.55
N VAL A 332 6.32 8.40 -23.26
CA VAL A 332 7.15 7.90 -22.14
C VAL A 332 6.29 7.13 -21.17
N TYR A 333 6.72 5.93 -20.81
CA TYR A 333 6.07 5.07 -19.83
C TYR A 333 6.96 4.86 -18.60
N LEU A 334 6.55 5.40 -17.46
CA LEU A 334 7.25 5.24 -16.18
C LEU A 334 6.67 4.05 -15.42
N LEU A 335 7.16 2.85 -15.74
CA LEU A 335 6.71 1.59 -15.13
C LEU A 335 7.66 1.18 -13.99
N THR A 336 7.83 2.10 -13.05
CA THR A 336 8.80 2.07 -11.95
C THR A 336 8.31 1.29 -10.73
N GLY A 337 7.05 0.85 -10.75
CA GLY A 337 6.38 0.14 -9.67
C GLY A 337 5.27 0.97 -9.02
N TYR A 338 4.68 0.41 -7.98
CA TYR A 338 3.57 0.99 -7.24
C TYR A 338 3.80 0.83 -5.75
N ARG A 339 3.08 1.59 -4.92
CA ARG A 339 3.11 1.49 -3.46
C ARG A 339 1.72 1.71 -2.87
N ALA A 340 1.49 1.20 -1.65
CA ALA A 340 0.27 1.51 -0.92
C ALA A 340 0.19 3.02 -0.58
N ASP A 341 -1.01 3.50 -0.27
CA ASP A 341 -1.22 4.88 0.20
C ASP A 341 -0.64 5.06 1.61
N ALA A 342 0.67 5.33 1.68
CA ALA A 342 1.38 5.56 2.93
C ALA A 342 0.83 6.78 3.68
N GLU A 343 0.33 7.79 2.97
CA GLU A 343 -0.24 8.99 3.59
C GLU A 343 -1.54 8.68 4.35
N LEU A 344 -2.44 7.88 3.75
CA LEU A 344 -3.66 7.44 4.41
C LEU A 344 -3.34 6.55 5.62
N LEU A 345 -2.39 5.61 5.48
CA LEU A 345 -1.94 4.74 6.58
C LEU A 345 -1.37 5.55 7.75
N CYS A 346 -0.47 6.49 7.49
CA CYS A 346 0.10 7.35 8.53
C CYS A 346 -0.97 8.24 9.21
N ARG A 347 -1.89 8.82 8.44
CA ARG A 347 -3.00 9.62 9.00
C ARG A 347 -3.94 8.79 9.85
N ALA A 348 -4.10 7.50 9.56
CA ALA A 348 -4.84 6.56 10.40
C ALA A 348 -4.07 6.11 11.65
N GLY A 349 -2.86 6.63 11.90
CA GLY A 349 -2.01 6.28 13.03
C GLY A 349 -1.25 4.96 12.87
N VAL A 350 -1.26 4.39 11.66
CA VAL A 350 -0.53 3.14 11.37
C VAL A 350 0.96 3.42 11.27
N ALA A 351 1.76 2.70 12.05
CA ALA A 351 3.21 2.73 11.95
C ALA A 351 3.67 2.02 10.67
N LEU A 352 4.62 2.61 9.96
CA LEU A 352 5.23 2.02 8.78
C LEU A 352 6.67 1.60 9.10
N ASN A 353 7.13 0.52 8.48
CA ASN A 353 8.53 0.11 8.54
C ASN A 353 9.39 0.84 7.50
N GLU A 354 10.69 0.52 7.41
CA GLU A 354 11.66 1.11 6.49
C GLU A 354 11.30 0.95 4.99
N ARG A 355 10.35 0.06 4.68
CA ARG A 355 9.86 -0.24 3.31
C ARG A 355 8.44 0.29 3.07
N ASP A 356 8.00 1.28 3.84
CA ASP A 356 6.65 1.84 3.78
C ASP A 356 5.53 0.79 3.96
N ALA A 357 5.83 -0.38 4.52
CA ALA A 357 4.85 -1.41 4.80
C ALA A 357 4.23 -1.20 6.20
N PRO A 358 2.91 -1.34 6.36
CA PRO A 358 2.25 -1.18 7.65
C PRO A 358 2.70 -2.24 8.64
N VAL A 359 3.08 -1.79 9.84
CA VAL A 359 3.36 -2.68 10.97
C VAL A 359 2.05 -3.32 11.41
N HIS A 360 2.00 -4.64 11.42
CA HIS A 360 0.82 -5.41 11.80
C HIS A 360 1.21 -6.78 12.38
N ASP A 361 0.31 -7.40 13.12
CA ASP A 361 0.45 -8.78 13.56
C ASP A 361 0.17 -9.73 12.36
N PRO A 362 1.11 -10.59 11.96
CA PRO A 362 0.94 -11.49 10.82
C PRO A 362 -0.19 -12.53 11.00
N SER A 363 -0.59 -12.80 12.24
CA SER A 363 -1.64 -13.79 12.55
C SER A 363 -3.04 -13.20 12.50
N THR A 364 -3.20 -11.92 12.83
CA THR A 364 -4.48 -11.21 12.93
C THR A 364 -4.67 -10.14 11.85
N PHE A 365 -3.59 -9.66 11.24
CA PHE A 365 -3.52 -8.49 10.36
C PHE A 365 -3.93 -7.17 11.03
N GLU A 366 -3.98 -7.14 12.36
CA GLU A 366 -4.23 -5.94 13.13
C GLU A 366 -2.98 -5.06 13.18
N THR A 367 -3.15 -3.78 13.01
CA THR A 367 -2.06 -2.80 13.07
C THR A 367 -1.71 -2.45 14.52
N ASN A 368 -0.76 -1.52 14.72
CA ASN A 368 -0.50 -0.92 16.03
C ASN A 368 -1.71 -0.13 16.59
N VAL A 369 -2.74 0.12 15.77
CA VAL A 369 -3.99 0.78 16.18
C VAL A 369 -5.05 -0.30 16.43
N PRO A 370 -5.46 -0.58 17.68
CA PRO A 370 -6.44 -1.62 17.97
C PRO A 370 -7.77 -1.41 17.25
N GLY A 371 -8.30 -2.46 16.60
CA GLY A 371 -9.50 -2.42 15.77
C GLY A 371 -9.26 -1.96 14.32
N LEU A 372 -8.03 -1.55 13.97
CA LEU A 372 -7.66 -1.20 12.61
C LEU A 372 -6.80 -2.31 11.98
N PHE A 373 -7.28 -2.88 10.88
CA PHE A 373 -6.68 -4.00 10.19
C PHE A 373 -6.22 -3.62 8.78
N VAL A 374 -5.23 -4.34 8.26
CA VAL A 374 -4.72 -4.17 6.89
C VAL A 374 -4.83 -5.48 6.11
N ALA A 375 -5.20 -5.42 4.82
CA ALA A 375 -5.42 -6.60 4.00
C ALA A 375 -4.91 -6.44 2.56
N GLY A 376 -4.53 -7.56 1.95
CA GLY A 376 -4.13 -7.64 0.56
C GLY A 376 -2.86 -6.85 0.26
N GLY A 377 -2.79 -6.25 -0.93
CA GLY A 377 -1.60 -5.55 -1.39
C GLY A 377 -1.16 -4.37 -0.52
N ALA A 378 -2.05 -3.82 0.31
CA ALA A 378 -1.70 -2.74 1.23
C ALA A 378 -0.57 -3.09 2.20
N ILE A 379 -0.39 -4.38 2.54
CA ILE A 379 0.64 -4.83 3.49
C ILE A 379 2.04 -4.93 2.87
N ALA A 380 2.16 -4.83 1.54
CA ALA A 380 3.42 -5.06 0.84
C ALA A 380 4.39 -3.86 0.87
N GLY A 381 3.91 -2.65 1.22
CA GLY A 381 4.72 -1.44 1.12
C GLY A 381 5.25 -1.22 -0.30
N VAL A 382 6.57 -1.07 -0.43
CA VAL A 382 7.23 -0.97 -1.74
C VAL A 382 7.55 -2.33 -2.39
N ASP A 383 7.45 -3.43 -1.64
CA ASP A 383 7.73 -4.80 -2.13
C ASP A 383 6.48 -5.47 -2.72
N THR A 384 5.89 -4.82 -3.71
CA THR A 384 4.62 -5.26 -4.34
C THR A 384 4.68 -6.63 -5.03
N GLY A 385 5.87 -7.25 -5.12
CA GLY A 385 6.09 -8.59 -5.66
C GLY A 385 5.83 -9.75 -4.67
N THR A 386 5.40 -9.47 -3.45
CA THR A 386 5.19 -10.49 -2.39
C THR A 386 3.72 -10.80 -2.11
N ILE A 387 2.85 -9.83 -2.33
CA ILE A 387 1.41 -9.97 -2.08
C ILE A 387 0.63 -9.86 -3.39
N PHE A 388 0.00 -10.96 -3.73
CA PHE A 388 -0.85 -11.13 -4.90
C PHE A 388 -2.28 -11.48 -4.46
N ILE A 389 -3.20 -11.62 -5.42
CA ILE A 389 -4.57 -12.05 -5.13
C ILE A 389 -4.56 -13.43 -4.48
N GLU A 390 -3.68 -14.33 -4.93
CA GLU A 390 -3.55 -15.72 -4.53
C GLU A 390 -3.35 -15.92 -3.03
N ASN A 391 -2.57 -15.06 -2.40
CA ASN A 391 -2.34 -15.08 -0.95
C ASN A 391 -3.16 -14.04 -0.20
N GLY A 392 -3.34 -12.85 -0.77
CA GLY A 392 -4.09 -11.74 -0.15
C GLY A 392 -5.59 -12.00 0.00
N ARG A 393 -6.17 -12.89 -0.79
CA ARG A 393 -7.60 -13.25 -0.75
C ARG A 393 -8.05 -13.87 0.57
N PHE A 394 -7.14 -14.45 1.33
CA PHE A 394 -7.44 -15.07 2.63
C PHE A 394 -7.38 -14.09 3.81
N HIS A 395 -6.79 -12.90 3.62
CA HIS A 395 -6.61 -11.95 4.72
C HIS A 395 -7.96 -11.47 5.27
N GLY A 396 -8.93 -11.19 4.39
CA GLY A 396 -10.25 -10.71 4.79
C GLY A 396 -10.99 -11.68 5.70
N GLU A 397 -10.99 -12.97 5.37
CA GLU A 397 -11.62 -14.01 6.17
C GLU A 397 -11.00 -14.12 7.57
N LYS A 398 -9.65 -14.15 7.63
CA LYS A 398 -8.91 -14.20 8.91
C LYS A 398 -9.19 -12.99 9.80
N ILE A 399 -9.21 -11.78 9.22
CA ILE A 399 -9.51 -10.55 9.95
C ILE A 399 -10.91 -10.62 10.57
N VAL A 400 -11.91 -11.01 9.79
CA VAL A 400 -13.29 -11.08 10.25
C VAL A 400 -13.46 -12.18 11.30
N GLU A 401 -12.70 -13.28 11.21
CA GLU A 401 -12.66 -14.30 12.26
C GLU A 401 -12.14 -13.73 13.60
N VAL A 402 -11.11 -12.88 13.56
CA VAL A 402 -10.59 -12.19 14.75
C VAL A 402 -11.64 -11.24 15.33
N ILE A 403 -12.29 -10.44 14.48
CA ILE A 403 -13.35 -9.50 14.91
C ILE A 403 -14.51 -10.25 15.58
N ALA A 404 -14.98 -11.35 14.96
CA ALA A 404 -16.08 -12.16 15.48
C ALA A 404 -15.80 -12.83 16.83
N ARG A 405 -14.54 -13.08 17.17
CA ARG A 405 -14.14 -13.62 18.48
C ARG A 405 -14.14 -12.59 19.61
N ARG A 406 -14.16 -11.30 19.26
CA ARG A 406 -14.10 -10.20 20.23
C ARG A 406 -15.48 -9.58 20.53
N GLY A 407 -16.44 -9.76 19.65
CA GLY A 407 -17.84 -9.30 19.80
C GLY A 407 -18.72 -10.42 20.28
#